data_f2b55d2b1ce81a015002539c1a548231
#
_entry.id   f2b55d2b1ce81a015002539c1a548231
#
_cell.length_a   1.000
_cell.length_b   1.000
_cell.length_c   1.000
_cell.angle_alpha   90.00
_cell.angle_beta   90.00
_cell.angle_gamma   90.00
#
_symmetry.space_group_name_H-M   'P 1'
#
loop_
_entity.id
_entity.type
_entity.pdbx_description
1 polymer ?
#
loop_
_entity_poly.entity_id
_entity_poly.type
_entity_poly.pdbx_seq_one_letter_code
_entity_poly.pdbx_strand_id
1 'polypeptide(L)'
;MENKTIEELLERRTAIASEIEVDGADLDALEAEARSINDELERRKAIEHEKAELREKVADGEGETINNFKEEVNTMANNEEIRASHEYNVAYANYIKTGKDDECRALLTELVGGTVPVATYVADRISTAWNKLGIMALVKKTYVKGILKVGFEKSATAATVHTESTTAVAEETLELGAVELSPVSIKKWISVSDEALDLSGEAFLDYIVDELTYQIAKKAQALLISKITALSTTIATNAVSVGKIAANPAMGTVAQAIGTLSDDAANPVLVMNKGTWAQFKAAQYANGFAADPFEGCPVFFDNTLPVAATTTTDVYMIVGDPAIGAQANFPNGEEITIKRDDLSLAEKDLVKFVGRQYVGMGIIADKAFCLVGGAV
;
A
#
# COMPACT_ATOMS: atom_id res chain seq x y z
N MET A 1 -14.82 16.58 57.90
CA MET A 1 -13.60 17.32 57.55
C MET A 1 -13.29 17.27 56.07
N GLU A 2 -13.62 16.18 55.32
CA GLU A 2 -13.25 15.96 53.91
C GLU A 2 -13.74 17.01 52.91
N ASN A 3 -14.86 17.70 53.16
CA ASN A 3 -15.46 18.67 52.24
C ASN A 3 -15.10 20.15 52.50
N LYS A 4 -14.25 20.46 53.50
CA LYS A 4 -13.85 21.83 53.84
C LYS A 4 -12.56 22.22 53.10
N THR A 5 -12.46 23.47 52.68
CA THR A 5 -11.23 24.01 52.09
C THR A 5 -10.11 24.16 53.12
N ILE A 6 -8.86 24.28 52.68
CA ILE A 6 -7.71 24.49 53.56
C ILE A 6 -7.89 25.81 54.39
N GLU A 7 -8.44 26.85 53.74
CA GLU A 7 -8.73 28.15 54.38
C GLU A 7 -9.77 27.99 55.48
N GLU A 8 -10.86 27.28 55.22
CA GLU A 8 -11.91 26.99 56.21
C GLU A 8 -11.39 26.16 57.42
N LEU A 9 -10.45 25.24 57.16
CA LEU A 9 -9.83 24.45 58.24
C LEU A 9 -8.88 25.31 59.09
N LEU A 10 -8.16 26.25 58.49
CA LEU A 10 -7.30 27.20 59.21
C LEU A 10 -8.11 28.20 60.00
N GLU A 11 -9.20 28.74 59.44
CA GLU A 11 -10.15 29.62 60.16
C GLU A 11 -10.79 28.89 61.36
N ARG A 12 -11.20 27.62 61.15
CA ARG A 12 -11.78 26.85 62.27
C ARG A 12 -10.74 26.59 63.38
N ARG A 13 -9.46 26.32 63.02
CA ARG A 13 -8.38 26.16 63.99
C ARG A 13 -8.13 27.45 64.83
N THR A 14 -8.20 28.64 64.20
CA THR A 14 -8.09 29.90 64.89
C THR A 14 -9.30 30.19 65.79
N ALA A 15 -10.51 29.79 65.37
CA ALA A 15 -11.72 29.88 66.16
C ALA A 15 -11.64 28.99 67.43
N ILE A 16 -11.16 27.74 67.29
CA ILE A 16 -10.92 26.85 68.44
C ILE A 16 -9.95 27.48 69.49
N ALA A 17 -8.90 28.14 69.01
CA ALA A 17 -7.96 28.82 69.95
C ALA A 17 -8.64 29.91 70.76
N SER A 18 -9.64 30.61 70.19
CA SER A 18 -10.42 31.62 70.94
C SER A 18 -11.53 30.99 71.79
N GLU A 19 -12.08 29.86 71.40
CA GLU A 19 -13.10 29.11 72.14
C GLU A 19 -12.54 28.46 73.43
N ILE A 20 -11.25 28.07 73.44
CA ILE A 20 -10.54 27.53 74.62
C ILE A 20 -10.44 28.55 75.72
N GLU A 21 -10.40 29.85 75.45
CA GLU A 21 -10.31 30.93 76.45
C GLU A 21 -11.64 31.26 77.09
N VAL A 22 -12.75 30.66 76.66
CA VAL A 22 -14.08 30.94 77.25
C VAL A 22 -14.33 30.01 78.43
N ASP A 23 -14.75 30.62 79.56
CA ASP A 23 -15.04 29.89 80.80
C ASP A 23 -16.20 28.90 80.61
N GLY A 24 -15.96 27.58 80.79
CA GLY A 24 -16.92 26.52 80.65
C GLY A 24 -16.87 25.79 79.33
N ALA A 25 -15.84 26.02 78.50
CA ALA A 25 -15.65 25.27 77.21
C ALA A 25 -15.33 23.79 77.47
N ASP A 26 -15.84 22.92 76.63
CA ASP A 26 -15.49 21.49 76.64
C ASP A 26 -14.12 21.31 75.99
N LEU A 27 -13.08 21.33 76.82
CA LEU A 27 -11.68 21.27 76.39
C LEU A 27 -11.36 19.93 75.61
N ASP A 28 -11.93 18.84 76.10
CA ASP A 28 -11.65 17.50 75.48
C ASP A 28 -12.24 17.42 74.01
N ALA A 29 -13.43 17.97 73.80
CA ALA A 29 -14.03 18.02 72.49
C ALA A 29 -13.28 18.98 71.56
N LEU A 30 -12.84 20.18 72.04
CA LEU A 30 -12.06 21.14 71.26
C LEU A 30 -10.69 20.59 70.88
N GLU A 31 -10.04 19.87 71.80
CA GLU A 31 -8.74 19.23 71.58
C GLU A 31 -8.86 18.12 70.52
N ALA A 32 -9.90 17.31 70.57
CA ALA A 32 -10.15 16.24 69.56
C ALA A 32 -10.42 16.85 68.16
N GLU A 33 -11.18 17.97 68.10
CA GLU A 33 -11.43 18.68 66.83
C GLU A 33 -10.13 19.31 66.29
N ALA A 34 -9.32 19.93 67.13
CA ALA A 34 -8.04 20.51 66.73
C ALA A 34 -7.04 19.47 66.22
N ARG A 35 -6.98 18.30 66.84
CA ARG A 35 -6.17 17.16 66.34
C ARG A 35 -6.65 16.70 64.98
N SER A 36 -7.93 16.50 64.80
CA SER A 36 -8.52 16.08 63.52
C SER A 36 -8.27 17.09 62.38
N ILE A 37 -8.27 18.40 62.70
CA ILE A 37 -7.93 19.45 61.72
C ILE A 37 -6.45 19.38 61.34
N ASN A 38 -5.58 19.22 62.33
CA ASN A 38 -4.13 19.14 62.09
C ASN A 38 -3.78 17.89 61.24
N ASP A 39 -4.35 16.74 61.57
CA ASP A 39 -4.13 15.48 60.82
C ASP A 39 -4.58 15.64 59.36
N GLU A 40 -5.72 16.28 59.13
CA GLU A 40 -6.22 16.52 57.75
C GLU A 40 -5.34 17.53 56.99
N LEU A 41 -4.83 18.56 57.63
CA LEU A 41 -3.92 19.52 57.04
C LEU A 41 -2.57 18.88 56.68
N GLU A 42 -2.03 18.02 57.57
CA GLU A 42 -0.81 17.27 57.28
C GLU A 42 -1.02 16.28 56.11
N ARG A 43 -2.13 15.56 56.08
CA ARG A 43 -2.50 14.66 54.99
C ARG A 43 -2.55 15.41 53.67
N ARG A 44 -3.15 16.59 53.61
CA ARG A 44 -3.25 17.39 52.38
C ARG A 44 -1.90 17.96 51.96
N LYS A 45 -1.05 18.38 52.90
CA LYS A 45 0.32 18.80 52.59
C LYS A 45 1.17 17.66 52.04
N ALA A 46 1.04 16.45 52.57
CA ALA A 46 1.73 15.27 52.05
C ALA A 46 1.30 14.96 50.62
N ILE A 47 -0.01 15.01 50.32
CA ILE A 47 -0.55 14.83 48.97
C ILE A 47 -0.07 15.91 48.00
N GLU A 48 0.02 17.17 48.44
CA GLU A 48 0.55 18.27 47.63
C GLU A 48 2.05 18.08 47.34
N HIS A 49 2.81 17.64 48.33
CA HIS A 49 4.24 17.33 48.15
C HIS A 49 4.44 16.17 47.16
N GLU A 50 3.67 15.08 47.30
CA GLU A 50 3.70 13.95 46.39
C GLU A 50 3.31 14.36 44.96
N LYS A 51 2.29 15.22 44.82
CA LYS A 51 1.93 15.80 43.52
C LYS A 51 3.00 16.69 42.91
N ALA A 52 3.72 17.45 43.78
CA ALA A 52 4.83 18.29 43.32
C ALA A 52 6.01 17.43 42.85
N GLU A 53 6.37 16.40 43.62
CA GLU A 53 7.41 15.44 43.21
C GLU A 53 7.06 14.71 41.91
N LEU A 54 5.78 14.28 41.75
CA LEU A 54 5.31 13.66 40.50
C LEU A 54 5.35 14.64 39.33
N ARG A 55 5.02 15.93 39.55
CA ARG A 55 5.15 16.96 38.51
C ARG A 55 6.59 17.19 38.08
N GLU A 56 7.51 17.19 39.04
CA GLU A 56 8.94 17.33 38.79
C GLU A 56 9.48 16.12 38.02
N LYS A 57 9.16 14.91 38.45
CA LYS A 57 9.50 13.67 37.72
C LYS A 57 8.92 13.63 36.30
N VAL A 58 7.70 14.12 36.10
CA VAL A 58 7.08 14.22 34.77
C VAL A 58 7.75 15.29 33.93
N ALA A 59 8.17 16.43 34.54
CA ALA A 59 8.88 17.50 33.84
C ALA A 59 10.30 17.09 33.44
N ASP A 60 10.96 16.29 34.25
CA ASP A 60 12.31 15.76 33.99
C ASP A 60 12.32 14.51 33.12
N GLY A 61 11.15 14.01 32.70
CA GLY A 61 11.02 12.84 31.82
C GLY A 61 11.29 11.49 32.51
N GLU A 62 11.39 11.44 33.83
CA GLU A 62 11.63 10.23 34.64
C GLU A 62 10.34 9.49 35.06
N GLY A 63 9.19 9.79 34.45
CA GLY A 63 7.95 9.05 34.70
C GLY A 63 7.99 7.69 34.02
N GLU A 64 7.60 6.59 34.71
CA GLU A 64 7.20 5.35 34.04
C GLU A 64 6.04 5.69 33.11
N THR A 65 6.34 5.82 31.82
CA THR A 65 5.32 5.97 30.81
C THR A 65 4.48 4.69 30.81
N ILE A 66 3.16 4.83 30.93
CA ILE A 66 2.22 3.75 30.61
C ILE A 66 2.31 3.55 29.09
N ASN A 67 3.26 2.71 28.69
CA ASN A 67 3.78 2.54 27.33
C ASN A 67 2.96 1.56 26.49
N ASN A 68 1.63 1.52 26.59
CA ASN A 68 0.87 0.65 25.68
C ASN A 68 0.62 1.25 24.29
N PHE A 69 0.86 2.57 24.09
CA PHE A 69 0.70 3.21 22.77
C PHE A 69 2.02 3.69 22.15
N LYS A 70 3.07 3.93 22.96
CA LYS A 70 4.39 4.31 22.44
C LYS A 70 5.31 3.12 22.20
N GLU A 71 5.09 1.99 22.86
CA GLU A 71 5.85 0.76 22.56
C GLU A 71 5.53 0.20 21.20
N GLU A 72 4.26 0.22 20.73
CA GLU A 72 3.94 -0.23 19.35
C GLU A 72 4.57 0.67 18.28
N VAL A 73 4.60 1.99 18.49
CA VAL A 73 5.21 2.92 17.52
C VAL A 73 6.74 2.89 17.61
N ASN A 74 7.32 2.75 18.82
CA ASN A 74 8.78 2.66 18.98
C ASN A 74 9.32 1.27 18.60
N THR A 75 8.55 0.18 18.80
CA THR A 75 8.93 -1.16 18.35
C THR A 75 8.82 -1.28 16.83
N MET A 76 7.84 -0.62 16.18
CA MET A 76 7.78 -0.58 14.72
C MET A 76 8.95 0.22 14.13
N ALA A 77 9.28 1.40 14.68
CA ALA A 77 10.42 2.20 14.24
C ALA A 77 11.75 1.48 14.48
N ASN A 78 11.91 0.81 15.63
CA ASN A 78 13.09 0.03 15.97
C ASN A 78 13.22 -1.21 15.05
N ASN A 79 12.12 -1.86 14.70
CA ASN A 79 12.12 -2.99 13.78
C ASN A 79 12.46 -2.59 12.34
N GLU A 80 12.06 -1.39 11.88
CA GLU A 80 12.47 -0.88 10.55
C GLU A 80 13.96 -0.56 10.51
N GLU A 81 14.52 0.07 11.55
CA GLU A 81 15.95 0.32 11.65
C GLU A 81 16.76 -0.99 11.72
N ILE A 82 16.29 -1.98 12.49
CA ILE A 82 16.90 -3.31 12.56
C ILE A 82 16.85 -4.00 11.20
N ARG A 83 15.72 -3.97 10.50
CA ARG A 83 15.55 -4.55 9.15
C ARG A 83 16.47 -3.90 8.09
N ALA A 84 16.85 -2.63 8.30
CA ALA A 84 17.80 -1.91 7.44
C ALA A 84 19.27 -2.17 7.81
N SER A 85 19.54 -2.75 8.97
CA SER A 85 20.92 -2.98 9.43
C SER A 85 21.63 -4.04 8.60
N HIS A 86 22.97 -3.91 8.49
CA HIS A 86 23.80 -4.91 7.80
C HIS A 86 23.72 -6.27 8.50
N GLU A 87 23.64 -6.29 9.82
CA GLU A 87 23.53 -7.53 10.63
C GLU A 87 22.25 -8.29 10.30
N TYR A 88 21.11 -7.60 10.17
CA TYR A 88 19.86 -8.23 9.78
C TYR A 88 19.87 -8.71 8.33
N ASN A 89 20.49 -7.96 7.43
CA ASN A 89 20.64 -8.37 6.03
C ASN A 89 21.43 -9.67 5.91
N VAL A 90 22.55 -9.82 6.69
CA VAL A 90 23.34 -11.06 6.74
C VAL A 90 22.53 -12.20 7.38
N ALA A 91 21.85 -11.97 8.51
CA ALA A 91 21.00 -12.95 9.16
C ALA A 91 19.84 -13.41 8.24
N TYR A 92 19.25 -12.49 7.49
CA TYR A 92 18.20 -12.79 6.53
C TYR A 92 18.72 -13.57 5.31
N ALA A 93 19.92 -13.24 4.82
CA ALA A 93 20.59 -14.02 3.80
C ALA A 93 20.91 -15.45 4.28
N ASN A 94 21.38 -15.60 5.53
CA ASN A 94 21.59 -16.89 6.17
C ASN A 94 20.28 -17.67 6.34
N TYR A 95 19.18 -17.01 6.71
CA TYR A 95 17.84 -17.60 6.77
C TYR A 95 17.40 -18.14 5.40
N ILE A 96 17.58 -17.36 4.33
CA ILE A 96 17.29 -17.81 2.96
C ILE A 96 18.22 -18.98 2.58
N LYS A 97 19.49 -18.94 2.99
CA LYS A 97 20.52 -19.93 2.67
C LYS A 97 20.33 -21.25 3.45
N THR A 98 19.99 -21.19 4.75
CA THR A 98 19.97 -22.35 5.65
C THR A 98 18.58 -22.80 6.06
N GLY A 99 17.55 -21.97 5.83
CA GLY A 99 16.18 -22.20 6.31
C GLY A 99 16.00 -22.00 7.82
N LYS A 100 17.07 -21.64 8.56
CA LYS A 100 17.02 -21.39 10.01
C LYS A 100 16.81 -19.90 10.26
N ASP A 101 15.77 -19.59 11.05
CA ASP A 101 15.35 -18.21 11.34
C ASP A 101 15.83 -17.69 12.71
N ASP A 102 16.62 -18.49 13.43
CA ASP A 102 17.07 -18.21 14.79
C ASP A 102 17.84 -16.86 14.88
N GLU A 103 18.74 -16.59 13.93
CA GLU A 103 19.52 -15.35 13.89
C GLU A 103 18.63 -14.12 13.61
N CYS A 104 17.67 -14.24 12.68
CA CYS A 104 16.73 -13.16 12.40
C CYS A 104 15.83 -12.88 13.60
N ARG A 105 15.38 -13.93 14.29
CA ARG A 105 14.56 -13.82 15.50
C ARG A 105 15.30 -13.20 16.66
N ALA A 106 16.59 -13.48 16.80
CA ALA A 106 17.42 -12.91 17.87
C ALA A 106 17.62 -11.40 17.74
N LEU A 107 17.59 -10.88 16.51
CA LEU A 107 17.76 -9.45 16.23
C LEU A 107 16.45 -8.66 16.34
N LEU A 108 15.30 -9.31 16.21
CA LEU A 108 13.99 -8.65 16.25
C LEU A 108 13.40 -8.67 17.66
N THR A 109 12.92 -7.54 18.11
CA THR A 109 12.31 -7.39 19.45
C THR A 109 10.91 -8.01 19.50
N GLU A 110 10.20 -8.06 18.36
CA GLU A 110 8.88 -8.68 18.23
C GLU A 110 8.65 -9.24 16.82
N LEU A 111 8.02 -10.42 16.75
CA LEU A 111 7.64 -11.06 15.50
C LEU A 111 6.19 -10.72 15.15
N VAL A 112 5.97 -9.90 14.15
CA VAL A 112 4.63 -9.65 13.64
C VAL A 112 4.14 -10.85 12.85
N GLY A 113 3.15 -11.58 13.40
CA GLY A 113 2.49 -12.70 12.71
C GLY A 113 3.30 -14.00 12.60
N GLY A 114 4.37 -14.18 13.40
CA GLY A 114 5.14 -15.43 13.47
C GLY A 114 6.01 -15.74 12.26
N THR A 115 6.09 -14.86 11.28
CA THR A 115 6.98 -14.94 10.11
C THR A 115 8.10 -13.93 10.21
N VAL A 116 9.31 -14.32 9.76
CA VAL A 116 10.46 -13.39 9.69
C VAL A 116 10.16 -12.33 8.63
N PRO A 117 10.16 -11.03 8.98
CA PRO A 117 9.94 -9.97 8.01
C PRO A 117 11.07 -9.89 6.98
N VAL A 118 10.75 -9.47 5.77
CA VAL A 118 11.73 -9.30 4.69
C VAL A 118 12.70 -8.16 5.06
N ALA A 119 14.00 -8.36 4.86
CA ALA A 119 14.99 -7.32 5.06
C ALA A 119 14.72 -6.10 4.15
N THR A 120 14.94 -4.88 4.63
CA THR A 120 14.64 -3.64 3.89
C THR A 120 15.35 -3.59 2.53
N TYR A 121 16.59 -4.03 2.46
CA TYR A 121 17.34 -4.16 1.23
C TYR A 121 16.67 -5.04 0.17
N VAL A 122 16.08 -6.17 0.57
CA VAL A 122 15.33 -7.07 -0.32
C VAL A 122 14.00 -6.45 -0.73
N ALA A 123 13.31 -5.79 0.20
CA ALA A 123 12.07 -5.06 -0.08
C ALA A 123 12.29 -3.94 -1.10
N ASP A 124 13.39 -3.19 -1.01
CA ASP A 124 13.76 -2.15 -1.99
C ASP A 124 14.03 -2.71 -3.38
N ARG A 125 14.68 -3.88 -3.48
CA ARG A 125 14.87 -4.58 -4.76
C ARG A 125 13.55 -5.03 -5.38
N ILE A 126 12.64 -5.54 -4.57
CA ILE A 126 11.29 -5.91 -5.00
C ILE A 126 10.55 -4.67 -5.53
N SER A 127 10.55 -3.57 -4.78
CA SER A 127 9.97 -2.28 -5.21
C SER A 127 10.58 -1.78 -6.53
N THR A 128 11.91 -1.87 -6.66
CA THR A 128 12.62 -1.50 -7.89
C THR A 128 12.21 -2.36 -9.08
N ALA A 129 11.96 -3.66 -8.89
CA ALA A 129 11.51 -4.54 -9.97
C ALA A 129 10.08 -4.17 -10.47
N TRP A 130 9.16 -3.81 -9.56
CA TRP A 130 7.85 -3.29 -9.93
C TRP A 130 7.94 -1.99 -10.74
N ASN A 131 8.83 -1.08 -10.34
CA ASN A 131 9.05 0.19 -11.02
C ASN A 131 9.75 0.05 -12.39
N LYS A 132 10.55 -0.99 -12.61
CA LYS A 132 11.17 -1.31 -13.91
C LYS A 132 10.16 -1.74 -14.96
N LEU A 133 8.97 -2.19 -14.56
CA LEU A 133 7.91 -2.64 -15.46
C LEU A 133 6.96 -1.49 -15.75
N GLY A 134 7.38 -0.59 -16.61
CA GLY A 134 6.73 0.62 -17.12
C GLY A 134 5.28 0.87 -16.73
N ILE A 135 4.34 0.09 -17.25
CA ILE A 135 2.90 0.29 -17.00
C ILE A 135 2.50 0.02 -15.54
N MET A 136 3.13 -0.95 -14.86
CA MET A 136 2.80 -1.30 -13.47
C MET A 136 3.18 -0.21 -12.47
N ALA A 137 4.16 0.63 -12.80
CA ALA A 137 4.53 1.78 -11.98
C ALA A 137 3.45 2.87 -11.94
N LEU A 138 2.64 2.96 -13.00
CA LEU A 138 1.60 3.98 -13.16
C LEU A 138 0.24 3.54 -12.59
N VAL A 139 0.04 2.22 -12.33
CA VAL A 139 -1.24 1.68 -11.85
C VAL A 139 -1.48 2.09 -10.40
N LYS A 140 -2.73 2.44 -10.08
CA LYS A 140 -3.15 2.73 -8.70
C LYS A 140 -3.04 1.47 -7.83
N LYS A 141 -2.26 1.54 -6.76
CA LYS A 141 -2.04 0.42 -5.83
C LYS A 141 -2.90 0.54 -4.59
N THR A 142 -3.42 -0.59 -4.11
CA THR A 142 -4.20 -0.70 -2.86
C THR A 142 -3.80 -1.97 -2.09
N TYR A 143 -4.00 -1.97 -0.76
CA TYR A 143 -3.52 -3.02 0.15
C TYR A 143 -4.64 -3.59 1.02
N VAL A 144 -5.80 -3.83 0.41
CA VAL A 144 -6.98 -4.34 1.12
C VAL A 144 -6.93 -5.85 1.19
N LYS A 145 -7.04 -6.41 2.39
CA LYS A 145 -7.12 -7.87 2.59
C LYS A 145 -8.43 -8.42 2.03
N GLY A 146 -8.32 -9.40 1.12
CA GLY A 146 -9.47 -10.04 0.50
C GLY A 146 -9.84 -9.49 -0.88
N ILE A 147 -11.10 -9.67 -1.26
CA ILE A 147 -11.64 -9.21 -2.53
C ILE A 147 -12.04 -7.73 -2.41
N LEU A 148 -11.50 -6.89 -3.28
CA LEU A 148 -11.85 -5.48 -3.34
C LEU A 148 -12.89 -5.26 -4.43
N LYS A 149 -14.03 -4.64 -4.09
CA LYS A 149 -15.04 -4.19 -5.05
C LYS A 149 -14.94 -2.68 -5.21
N VAL A 150 -14.77 -2.23 -6.44
CA VAL A 150 -14.65 -0.82 -6.79
C VAL A 150 -15.87 -0.44 -7.61
N GLY A 151 -16.65 0.53 -7.12
CA GLY A 151 -17.80 1.07 -7.84
C GLY A 151 -17.37 1.99 -8.98
N PHE A 152 -18.13 1.98 -10.07
CA PHE A 152 -18.00 2.93 -11.16
C PHE A 152 -19.39 3.36 -11.65
N GLU A 153 -19.47 4.51 -12.28
CA GLU A 153 -20.69 5.01 -12.90
C GLU A 153 -20.88 4.33 -14.25
N LYS A 154 -22.05 3.71 -14.44
CA LYS A 154 -22.41 3.04 -15.70
C LYS A 154 -23.11 4.01 -16.64
N SER A 155 -24.03 4.80 -16.13
CA SER A 155 -24.68 5.88 -16.87
C SER A 155 -25.24 6.92 -15.90
N ALA A 156 -25.16 8.19 -16.30
CA ALA A 156 -25.83 9.30 -15.65
C ALA A 156 -26.47 10.20 -16.70
N THR A 157 -27.55 10.84 -16.33
CA THR A 157 -28.20 11.84 -17.19
C THR A 157 -27.54 13.19 -16.96
N ALA A 158 -27.22 13.92 -18.01
CA ALA A 158 -26.64 15.26 -17.88
C ALA A 158 -27.64 16.23 -17.22
N ALA A 159 -27.09 17.11 -16.36
CA ALA A 159 -27.88 18.16 -15.75
C ALA A 159 -28.51 19.07 -16.82
N THR A 160 -29.76 19.48 -16.62
CA THR A 160 -30.49 20.37 -17.52
C THR A 160 -30.61 21.77 -16.93
N VAL A 161 -30.56 22.79 -17.77
CA VAL A 161 -30.80 24.18 -17.34
C VAL A 161 -32.28 24.34 -17.05
N HIS A 162 -32.63 24.68 -15.80
CA HIS A 162 -33.99 24.99 -15.41
C HIS A 162 -34.34 26.42 -15.82
N THR A 163 -35.48 26.58 -16.50
CA THR A 163 -36.08 27.87 -16.79
C THR A 163 -37.36 28.01 -15.98
N GLU A 164 -37.50 29.10 -15.23
CA GLU A 164 -38.66 29.35 -14.38
C GLU A 164 -39.96 29.37 -15.20
N SER A 165 -41.02 28.75 -14.68
CA SER A 165 -42.34 28.67 -15.34
C SER A 165 -42.48 27.72 -16.56
N THR A 166 -41.49 26.88 -16.81
CA THR A 166 -41.59 25.79 -17.80
C THR A 166 -41.60 24.41 -17.14
N THR A 167 -41.62 23.35 -17.92
CA THR A 167 -41.70 21.96 -17.49
C THR A 167 -40.73 21.64 -16.33
N ALA A 168 -41.21 20.88 -15.32
CA ALA A 168 -40.37 20.39 -14.25
C ALA A 168 -39.15 19.63 -14.82
N VAL A 169 -37.98 19.80 -14.20
CA VAL A 169 -36.76 19.04 -14.55
C VAL A 169 -37.07 17.56 -14.29
N ALA A 170 -36.77 16.72 -15.26
CA ALA A 170 -36.93 15.26 -15.12
C ALA A 170 -35.97 14.71 -14.04
N GLU A 171 -36.43 13.70 -13.30
CA GLU A 171 -35.59 12.99 -12.33
C GLU A 171 -34.38 12.36 -13.03
N GLU A 172 -33.20 12.56 -12.44
CA GLU A 172 -31.96 12.01 -12.96
C GLU A 172 -31.85 10.51 -12.65
N THR A 173 -31.47 9.72 -13.62
CA THR A 173 -31.18 8.29 -13.43
C THR A 173 -29.69 8.06 -13.34
N LEU A 174 -29.22 7.55 -12.20
CA LEU A 174 -27.84 7.14 -11.96
C LEU A 174 -27.78 5.62 -11.87
N GLU A 175 -27.08 4.99 -12.81
CA GLU A 175 -26.79 3.56 -12.74
C GLU A 175 -25.34 3.33 -12.34
N LEU A 176 -25.13 2.54 -11.29
CA LEU A 176 -23.81 2.17 -10.79
C LEU A 176 -23.47 0.73 -11.14
N GLY A 177 -22.23 0.51 -11.49
CA GLY A 177 -21.61 -0.80 -11.64
C GLY A 177 -20.53 -1.04 -10.58
N ALA A 178 -20.03 -2.26 -10.47
CA ALA A 178 -18.91 -2.59 -9.58
C ALA A 178 -17.97 -3.61 -10.21
N VAL A 179 -16.69 -3.27 -10.27
CA VAL A 179 -15.61 -4.18 -10.67
C VAL A 179 -15.06 -4.89 -9.46
N GLU A 180 -14.90 -6.20 -9.57
CA GLU A 180 -14.34 -7.04 -8.51
C GLU A 180 -12.87 -7.37 -8.79
N LEU A 181 -11.99 -6.96 -7.86
CA LEU A 181 -10.56 -7.26 -7.88
C LEU A 181 -10.29 -8.48 -7.00
N SER A 182 -10.46 -9.66 -7.58
CA SER A 182 -10.19 -10.94 -6.90
C SER A 182 -8.71 -11.26 -6.93
N PRO A 183 -8.04 -11.48 -5.76
CA PRO A 183 -6.61 -11.78 -5.71
C PRO A 183 -6.29 -13.13 -6.34
N VAL A 184 -5.30 -13.15 -7.23
CA VAL A 184 -4.74 -14.35 -7.85
C VAL A 184 -3.34 -14.59 -7.30
N SER A 185 -3.00 -15.86 -7.02
CA SER A 185 -1.67 -16.24 -6.56
C SER A 185 -0.73 -16.43 -7.74
N ILE A 186 0.28 -15.58 -7.85
CA ILE A 186 1.39 -15.74 -8.80
C ILE A 186 2.53 -16.42 -8.07
N LYS A 187 3.04 -17.53 -8.63
CA LYS A 187 4.14 -18.31 -8.06
C LYS A 187 5.18 -18.59 -9.11
N LYS A 188 6.45 -18.48 -8.73
CA LYS A 188 7.59 -19.00 -9.48
C LYS A 188 8.52 -19.72 -8.52
N TRP A 189 9.20 -20.74 -8.99
CA TRP A 189 10.24 -21.41 -8.24
C TRP A 189 11.48 -21.61 -9.11
N ILE A 190 12.65 -21.62 -8.44
CA ILE A 190 13.96 -21.89 -9.02
C ILE A 190 14.58 -22.98 -8.17
N SER A 191 15.15 -24.00 -8.81
CA SER A 191 15.98 -25.02 -8.13
C SER A 191 17.46 -24.75 -8.37
N VAL A 192 18.24 -24.89 -7.33
CA VAL A 192 19.69 -24.67 -7.33
C VAL A 192 20.34 -25.88 -6.70
N SER A 193 21.50 -26.29 -7.19
CA SER A 193 22.32 -27.33 -6.57
C SER A 193 22.80 -26.87 -5.19
N ASP A 194 22.78 -27.78 -4.22
CA ASP A 194 23.25 -27.53 -2.87
C ASP A 194 24.76 -27.18 -2.86
N GLU A 195 25.55 -27.85 -3.70
CA GLU A 195 26.98 -27.48 -3.91
C GLU A 195 27.15 -26.02 -4.42
N ALA A 196 26.27 -25.56 -5.32
CA ALA A 196 26.33 -24.18 -5.82
C ALA A 196 25.97 -23.17 -4.74
N LEU A 197 25.08 -23.49 -3.82
CA LEU A 197 24.73 -22.67 -2.66
C LEU A 197 25.89 -22.56 -1.66
N ASP A 198 26.62 -23.66 -1.43
CA ASP A 198 27.75 -23.67 -0.51
C ASP A 198 28.97 -22.90 -1.04
N LEU A 199 29.20 -22.94 -2.35
CA LEU A 199 30.30 -22.27 -3.03
C LEU A 199 29.98 -20.80 -3.36
N SER A 200 28.72 -20.42 -3.45
CA SER A 200 28.30 -19.09 -3.88
C SER A 200 28.07 -18.16 -2.69
N GLY A 201 28.67 -16.97 -2.77
CA GLY A 201 28.48 -15.92 -1.79
C GLY A 201 27.10 -15.22 -1.91
N GLU A 202 26.96 -14.14 -1.16
CA GLU A 202 25.78 -13.27 -1.05
C GLU A 202 25.20 -12.82 -2.41
N ALA A 203 26.06 -12.56 -3.40
CA ALA A 203 25.68 -12.12 -4.75
C ALA A 203 24.78 -13.12 -5.52
N PHE A 204 24.89 -14.41 -5.21
CA PHE A 204 24.07 -15.43 -5.87
C PHE A 204 22.65 -15.46 -5.32
N LEU A 205 22.47 -15.28 -4.01
CA LEU A 205 21.16 -15.15 -3.39
C LEU A 205 20.43 -13.91 -3.91
N ASP A 206 21.16 -12.82 -4.06
CA ASP A 206 20.64 -11.59 -4.68
C ASP A 206 20.12 -11.83 -6.08
N TYR A 207 20.87 -12.57 -6.89
CA TYR A 207 20.46 -12.94 -8.24
C TYR A 207 19.16 -13.75 -8.25
N ILE A 208 19.03 -14.74 -7.33
CA ILE A 208 17.81 -15.55 -7.22
C ILE A 208 16.59 -14.68 -6.85
N VAL A 209 16.77 -13.78 -5.87
CA VAL A 209 15.73 -12.85 -5.43
C VAL A 209 15.30 -11.93 -6.57
N ASP A 210 16.26 -11.33 -7.27
CA ASP A 210 16.00 -10.43 -8.40
C ASP A 210 15.27 -11.16 -9.54
N GLU A 211 15.70 -12.37 -9.88
CA GLU A 211 15.07 -13.16 -10.96
C GLU A 211 13.62 -13.58 -10.58
N LEU A 212 13.40 -14.07 -9.36
CA LEU A 212 12.07 -14.44 -8.87
C LEU A 212 11.14 -13.23 -8.91
N THR A 213 11.60 -12.11 -8.38
CA THR A 213 10.83 -10.87 -8.28
C THR A 213 10.50 -10.31 -9.66
N TYR A 214 11.47 -10.23 -10.54
CA TYR A 214 11.29 -9.73 -11.90
C TYR A 214 10.25 -10.56 -12.68
N GLN A 215 10.33 -11.89 -12.61
CA GLN A 215 9.41 -12.76 -13.33
C GLN A 215 7.99 -12.73 -12.76
N ILE A 216 7.84 -12.60 -11.44
CA ILE A 216 6.52 -12.45 -10.81
C ILE A 216 5.89 -11.14 -11.22
N ALA A 217 6.65 -10.04 -11.18
CA ALA A 217 6.18 -8.73 -11.62
C ALA A 217 5.83 -8.71 -13.12
N LYS A 218 6.65 -9.34 -13.98
CA LYS A 218 6.36 -9.50 -15.41
C LYS A 218 5.08 -10.29 -15.66
N LYS A 219 4.82 -11.34 -14.87
CA LYS A 219 3.55 -12.08 -14.98
C LYS A 219 2.35 -11.25 -14.55
N ALA A 220 2.51 -10.41 -13.50
CA ALA A 220 1.47 -9.49 -13.08
C ALA A 220 1.15 -8.46 -14.18
N GLN A 221 2.17 -7.87 -14.84
CA GLN A 221 1.96 -6.98 -15.99
C GLN A 221 1.19 -7.70 -17.13
N ALA A 222 1.57 -8.92 -17.47
CA ALA A 222 0.89 -9.71 -18.49
C ALA A 222 -0.58 -9.99 -18.13
N LEU A 223 -0.88 -10.22 -16.83
CA LEU A 223 -2.26 -10.36 -16.36
C LEU A 223 -3.05 -9.06 -16.50
N LEU A 224 -2.45 -7.92 -16.18
CA LEU A 224 -3.09 -6.61 -16.39
C LEU A 224 -3.43 -6.39 -17.87
N ILE A 225 -2.47 -6.59 -18.77
CA ILE A 225 -2.67 -6.47 -20.21
C ILE A 225 -3.79 -7.42 -20.68
N SER A 226 -3.80 -8.66 -20.21
CA SER A 226 -4.86 -9.63 -20.54
C SER A 226 -6.23 -9.16 -20.02
N LYS A 227 -6.31 -8.53 -18.86
CA LYS A 227 -7.56 -7.95 -18.34
C LYS A 227 -8.05 -6.78 -19.20
N ILE A 228 -7.14 -5.89 -19.63
CA ILE A 228 -7.49 -4.77 -20.52
C ILE A 228 -7.98 -5.30 -21.89
N THR A 229 -7.25 -6.23 -22.50
CA THR A 229 -7.60 -6.77 -23.83
C THR A 229 -8.89 -7.59 -23.85
N ALA A 230 -9.30 -8.14 -22.70
CA ALA A 230 -10.55 -8.90 -22.56
C ALA A 230 -11.80 -8.02 -22.41
N LEU A 231 -11.66 -6.70 -22.25
CA LEU A 231 -12.80 -5.81 -22.10
C LEU A 231 -13.56 -5.60 -23.40
N SER A 232 -14.87 -5.38 -23.26
CA SER A 232 -15.78 -5.06 -24.36
C SER A 232 -15.85 -3.54 -24.60
N THR A 233 -16.32 -3.17 -25.78
CA THR A 233 -16.71 -1.79 -26.11
C THR A 233 -18.04 -1.37 -25.46
N THR A 234 -18.76 -2.32 -24.85
CA THR A 234 -20.04 -2.07 -24.17
C THR A 234 -19.86 -2.20 -22.67
N ILE A 235 -20.29 -1.18 -21.94
CA ILE A 235 -20.28 -1.15 -20.48
C ILE A 235 -21.27 -2.18 -19.91
N ALA A 236 -20.87 -2.88 -18.85
CA ALA A 236 -21.69 -3.87 -18.17
C ALA A 236 -21.74 -3.55 -16.65
N THR A 237 -22.63 -4.21 -15.91
CA THR A 237 -22.78 -3.99 -14.46
C THR A 237 -21.52 -4.34 -13.66
N ASN A 238 -20.68 -5.25 -14.19
CA ASN A 238 -19.45 -5.74 -13.53
C ASN A 238 -18.17 -5.46 -14.34
N ALA A 239 -18.25 -4.70 -15.42
CA ALA A 239 -17.12 -4.37 -16.26
C ALA A 239 -17.32 -3.01 -16.95
N VAL A 240 -16.27 -2.19 -16.96
CA VAL A 240 -16.19 -0.95 -17.72
C VAL A 240 -16.00 -1.23 -19.22
N SER A 241 -16.29 -0.25 -20.07
CA SER A 241 -16.03 -0.35 -21.51
C SER A 241 -14.64 0.20 -21.87
N VAL A 242 -14.18 -0.17 -23.08
CA VAL A 242 -12.95 0.36 -23.70
C VAL A 242 -13.24 0.87 -25.10
N GLY A 243 -12.45 1.85 -25.56
CA GLY A 243 -12.41 2.21 -26.98
C GLY A 243 -11.82 1.05 -27.80
N LYS A 244 -12.25 0.89 -29.03
CA LYS A 244 -11.65 -0.06 -29.97
C LYS A 244 -11.62 0.54 -31.37
N ILE A 245 -10.44 0.49 -31.97
CA ILE A 245 -10.27 0.88 -33.39
C ILE A 245 -9.60 -0.26 -34.16
N ALA A 246 -10.00 -0.40 -35.43
CA ALA A 246 -9.35 -1.30 -36.38
C ALA A 246 -8.51 -0.43 -37.32
N ALA A 247 -7.20 -0.44 -37.15
CA ALA A 247 -6.26 0.35 -37.93
C ALA A 247 -4.90 -0.35 -37.99
N ASN A 248 -4.20 -0.23 -39.09
CA ASN A 248 -2.81 -0.64 -39.21
C ASN A 248 -1.88 0.49 -38.72
N PRO A 249 -0.62 0.19 -38.30
CA PRO A 249 0.33 1.19 -37.87
C PRO A 249 0.54 2.28 -38.97
N ALA A 250 0.06 3.50 -38.66
CA ALA A 250 0.13 4.65 -39.54
C ALA A 250 0.24 5.94 -38.70
N MET A 251 0.55 7.08 -39.35
CA MET A 251 0.80 8.37 -38.69
C MET A 251 -0.37 8.86 -37.84
N GLY A 252 -1.62 8.60 -38.19
CA GLY A 252 -2.80 9.06 -37.45
C GLY A 252 -3.41 8.03 -36.50
N THR A 253 -2.87 6.81 -36.40
CA THR A 253 -3.49 5.73 -35.65
C THR A 253 -3.56 6.01 -34.15
N VAL A 254 -2.50 6.62 -33.59
CA VAL A 254 -2.46 6.96 -32.15
C VAL A 254 -3.44 8.10 -31.85
N ALA A 255 -3.49 9.13 -32.69
CA ALA A 255 -4.44 10.24 -32.53
C ALA A 255 -5.90 9.76 -32.57
N GLN A 256 -6.24 8.82 -33.49
CA GLN A 256 -7.55 8.21 -33.52
C GLN A 256 -7.86 7.41 -32.24
N ALA A 257 -6.88 6.69 -31.70
CA ALA A 257 -7.05 5.92 -30.46
C ALA A 257 -7.27 6.88 -29.26
N ILE A 258 -6.51 7.94 -29.14
CA ILE A 258 -6.68 8.96 -28.09
C ILE A 258 -8.08 9.58 -28.17
N GLY A 259 -8.58 9.86 -29.38
CA GLY A 259 -9.93 10.41 -29.57
C GLY A 259 -11.09 9.51 -29.13
N THR A 260 -10.84 8.23 -28.77
CA THR A 260 -11.84 7.33 -28.21
C THR A 260 -11.80 7.25 -26.68
N LEU A 261 -10.80 7.86 -26.05
CA LEU A 261 -10.66 7.86 -24.59
C LEU A 261 -11.67 8.81 -23.92
N SER A 262 -11.94 8.59 -22.66
CA SER A 262 -12.66 9.54 -21.81
C SER A 262 -11.86 10.83 -21.63
N ASP A 263 -12.54 11.95 -21.49
CA ASP A 263 -11.91 13.26 -21.22
C ASP A 263 -11.09 13.26 -19.91
N ASP A 264 -11.40 12.36 -18.98
CA ASP A 264 -10.67 12.20 -17.72
C ASP A 264 -9.28 11.53 -17.90
N ALA A 265 -9.04 10.84 -19.03
CA ALA A 265 -7.77 10.18 -19.34
C ALA A 265 -6.74 11.20 -19.86
N ALA A 266 -6.21 12.04 -18.96
CA ALA A 266 -5.36 13.17 -19.30
C ALA A 266 -3.93 12.80 -19.72
N ASN A 267 -3.41 11.64 -19.25
CA ASN A 267 -2.02 11.22 -19.47
C ASN A 267 -1.95 9.85 -20.18
N PRO A 268 -2.36 9.76 -21.45
CA PRO A 268 -2.35 8.49 -22.15
C PRO A 268 -0.92 7.98 -22.38
N VAL A 269 -0.73 6.70 -22.19
CA VAL A 269 0.50 5.96 -22.49
C VAL A 269 0.24 4.91 -23.55
N LEU A 270 1.27 4.52 -24.27
CA LEU A 270 1.22 3.50 -25.31
C LEU A 270 1.89 2.22 -24.83
N VAL A 271 1.19 1.09 -24.97
CA VAL A 271 1.77 -0.24 -24.71
C VAL A 271 1.76 -1.02 -26.01
N MET A 272 2.91 -1.45 -26.49
CA MET A 272 3.04 -2.19 -27.73
C MET A 272 4.30 -3.07 -27.77
N ASN A 273 4.34 -3.98 -28.74
CA ASN A 273 5.56 -4.74 -29.03
C ASN A 273 6.59 -3.87 -29.77
N LYS A 274 7.89 -4.14 -29.57
CA LYS A 274 8.98 -3.46 -30.30
C LYS A 274 8.85 -3.59 -31.81
N GLY A 275 8.36 -4.73 -32.32
CA GLY A 275 8.10 -4.92 -33.74
C GLY A 275 7.02 -3.97 -34.28
N THR A 276 5.95 -3.74 -33.52
CA THR A 276 4.90 -2.75 -33.85
C THR A 276 5.48 -1.32 -33.83
N TRP A 277 6.29 -0.99 -32.82
CA TRP A 277 6.96 0.31 -32.76
C TRP A 277 7.82 0.56 -34.01
N ALA A 278 8.56 -0.47 -34.47
CA ALA A 278 9.38 -0.33 -35.70
C ALA A 278 8.52 -0.07 -36.95
N GLN A 279 7.30 -0.64 -37.03
CA GLN A 279 6.37 -0.36 -38.13
C GLN A 279 5.86 1.08 -38.11
N PHE A 280 5.55 1.64 -36.94
CA PHE A 280 5.22 3.08 -36.81
C PHE A 280 6.38 3.96 -37.25
N LYS A 281 7.61 3.63 -36.86
CA LYS A 281 8.79 4.37 -37.31
C LYS A 281 9.05 4.22 -38.80
N ALA A 282 8.80 3.08 -39.39
CA ALA A 282 8.86 2.89 -40.83
C ALA A 282 7.81 3.76 -41.57
N ALA A 283 6.59 3.84 -41.03
CA ALA A 283 5.57 4.76 -41.57
C ALA A 283 6.01 6.24 -41.44
N GLN A 284 6.67 6.64 -40.36
CA GLN A 284 7.24 7.98 -40.18
C GLN A 284 8.31 8.28 -41.25
N TYR A 285 9.21 7.34 -41.50
CA TYR A 285 10.24 7.49 -42.52
C TYR A 285 9.66 7.64 -43.92
N ALA A 286 8.63 6.85 -44.22
CA ALA A 286 7.93 6.92 -45.52
C ALA A 286 7.23 8.29 -45.73
N ASN A 287 6.81 8.98 -44.64
CA ASN A 287 6.17 10.29 -44.69
C ASN A 287 7.15 11.46 -44.47
N GLY A 288 8.46 11.25 -44.60
CA GLY A 288 9.46 12.34 -44.58
C GLY A 288 9.68 12.98 -43.21
N PHE A 289 9.48 12.25 -42.13
CA PHE A 289 9.64 12.69 -40.72
C PHE A 289 8.75 13.88 -40.30
N ALA A 290 7.65 14.13 -40.98
CA ALA A 290 6.86 15.35 -40.82
C ALA A 290 6.23 15.52 -39.42
N ALA A 291 5.96 14.40 -38.72
CA ALA A 291 5.35 14.38 -37.39
C ALA A 291 5.79 13.15 -36.57
N ASP A 292 5.61 13.19 -35.25
CA ASP A 292 5.80 12.02 -34.39
C ASP A 292 4.53 11.15 -34.41
N PRO A 293 4.62 9.85 -34.79
CA PRO A 293 3.44 8.96 -34.83
C PRO A 293 2.88 8.64 -33.45
N PHE A 294 3.59 8.98 -32.35
CA PHE A 294 3.20 8.67 -30.98
C PHE A 294 2.56 9.86 -30.24
N GLU A 295 2.39 11.01 -30.90
CA GLU A 295 1.76 12.24 -30.34
C GLU A 295 2.37 12.68 -29.00
N GLY A 296 3.67 12.43 -28.80
CA GLY A 296 4.38 12.73 -27.54
C GLY A 296 4.05 11.82 -26.36
N CYS A 297 3.22 10.78 -26.54
CA CYS A 297 2.89 9.84 -25.49
C CYS A 297 4.06 8.92 -25.17
N PRO A 298 4.33 8.60 -23.88
CA PRO A 298 5.35 7.63 -23.50
C PRO A 298 5.00 6.22 -23.99
N VAL A 299 6.01 5.51 -24.53
CA VAL A 299 5.85 4.17 -25.08
C VAL A 299 6.47 3.15 -24.15
N PHE A 300 5.65 2.17 -23.72
CA PHE A 300 6.08 1.01 -22.94
C PHE A 300 6.06 -0.24 -23.80
N PHE A 301 7.16 -0.99 -23.73
CA PHE A 301 7.31 -2.21 -24.53
C PHE A 301 6.86 -3.43 -23.75
N ASP A 302 5.97 -4.22 -24.34
CA ASP A 302 5.56 -5.50 -23.80
C ASP A 302 5.40 -6.55 -24.92
N ASN A 303 6.00 -7.72 -24.71
CA ASN A 303 5.93 -8.83 -25.66
C ASN A 303 4.66 -9.69 -25.49
N THR A 304 3.79 -9.38 -24.54
CA THR A 304 2.48 -10.03 -24.38
C THR A 304 1.55 -9.67 -25.54
N LEU A 305 1.72 -8.46 -26.09
CA LEU A 305 1.01 -8.03 -27.28
C LEU A 305 1.72 -8.55 -28.54
N PRO A 306 0.97 -9.04 -29.55
CA PRO A 306 1.53 -9.46 -30.82
C PRO A 306 2.11 -8.26 -31.58
N VAL A 307 2.95 -8.54 -32.55
CA VAL A 307 3.37 -7.55 -33.55
C VAL A 307 2.19 -7.28 -34.49
N ALA A 308 1.95 -6.02 -34.84
CA ALA A 308 0.87 -5.66 -35.76
C ALA A 308 1.02 -6.41 -37.06
N ALA A 309 -0.08 -6.97 -37.51
CA ALA A 309 -0.17 -7.69 -38.79
C ALA A 309 -1.44 -7.26 -39.54
N THR A 310 -1.32 -7.11 -40.84
CA THR A 310 -2.44 -6.73 -41.72
C THR A 310 -3.40 -7.90 -42.03
N THR A 311 -3.07 -9.10 -41.52
CA THR A 311 -3.82 -10.34 -41.78
C THR A 311 -4.65 -10.80 -40.59
N THR A 312 -4.56 -10.12 -39.43
CA THR A 312 -5.28 -10.46 -38.20
C THR A 312 -5.91 -9.22 -37.60
N THR A 313 -7.00 -9.44 -36.86
CA THR A 313 -7.68 -8.39 -36.06
C THR A 313 -7.18 -8.35 -34.63
N ASP A 314 -6.04 -9.01 -34.33
CA ASP A 314 -5.48 -9.08 -33.00
C ASP A 314 -5.11 -7.69 -32.48
N VAL A 315 -5.32 -7.48 -31.18
CA VAL A 315 -4.91 -6.23 -30.50
C VAL A 315 -3.40 -6.20 -30.39
N TYR A 316 -2.78 -5.27 -31.09
CA TYR A 316 -1.33 -5.10 -31.12
C TYR A 316 -0.83 -3.89 -30.31
N MET A 317 -1.73 -2.97 -29.93
CA MET A 317 -1.41 -1.79 -29.16
C MET A 317 -2.57 -1.44 -28.21
N ILE A 318 -2.22 -0.95 -27.03
CA ILE A 318 -3.13 -0.39 -26.04
C ILE A 318 -2.74 1.07 -25.84
N VAL A 319 -3.71 1.97 -25.89
CA VAL A 319 -3.57 3.39 -25.59
C VAL A 319 -4.45 3.72 -24.40
N GLY A 320 -3.96 4.39 -23.40
CA GLY A 320 -4.81 4.78 -22.25
C GLY A 320 -4.05 5.26 -21.05
N ASP A 321 -4.77 5.66 -20.01
CA ASP A 321 -4.23 6.17 -18.76
C ASP A 321 -4.33 5.12 -17.64
N PRO A 322 -3.22 4.44 -17.28
CA PRO A 322 -3.23 3.42 -16.24
C PRO A 322 -3.47 3.99 -14.83
N ALA A 323 -3.16 5.27 -14.59
CA ALA A 323 -3.29 5.88 -13.27
C ALA A 323 -4.76 6.02 -12.85
N ILE A 324 -5.62 6.32 -13.81
CA ILE A 324 -7.07 6.46 -13.60
C ILE A 324 -7.78 5.13 -13.89
N GLY A 325 -7.39 4.48 -14.99
CA GLY A 325 -8.10 3.34 -15.55
C GLY A 325 -7.85 2.03 -14.83
N ALA A 326 -6.66 1.81 -14.27
CA ALA A 326 -6.27 0.51 -13.71
C ALA A 326 -6.02 0.57 -12.21
N GLN A 327 -6.44 -0.49 -11.51
CA GLN A 327 -6.14 -0.64 -10.08
C GLN A 327 -5.62 -2.05 -9.80
N ALA A 328 -4.56 -2.12 -8.99
CA ALA A 328 -3.98 -3.34 -8.47
C ALA A 328 -4.12 -3.39 -6.96
N ASN A 329 -4.70 -4.47 -6.43
CA ASN A 329 -4.81 -4.72 -5.00
C ASN A 329 -3.80 -5.79 -4.57
N PHE A 330 -2.98 -5.49 -3.58
CA PHE A 330 -1.99 -6.37 -2.98
C PHE A 330 -2.40 -6.72 -1.54
N PRO A 331 -3.14 -7.80 -1.30
CA PRO A 331 -3.68 -8.13 0.03
C PRO A 331 -2.63 -8.32 1.11
N ASN A 332 -1.42 -8.71 0.74
CA ASN A 332 -0.29 -8.95 1.65
C ASN A 332 0.83 -7.90 1.49
N GLY A 333 0.52 -6.74 0.91
CA GLY A 333 1.54 -5.75 0.53
C GLY A 333 2.22 -6.10 -0.80
N GLU A 334 3.14 -5.24 -1.24
CA GLU A 334 3.93 -5.47 -2.47
C GLU A 334 5.04 -6.50 -2.28
N GLU A 335 5.30 -6.93 -1.06
CA GLU A 335 6.37 -7.87 -0.73
C GLU A 335 6.09 -9.26 -1.30
N ILE A 336 7.09 -9.83 -1.95
CA ILE A 336 7.06 -11.20 -2.46
C ILE A 336 7.57 -12.14 -1.37
N THR A 337 6.72 -13.08 -0.98
CA THR A 337 7.14 -14.11 -0.01
C THR A 337 8.04 -15.12 -0.69
N ILE A 338 9.30 -15.21 -0.26
CA ILE A 338 10.27 -16.21 -0.73
C ILE A 338 10.39 -17.29 0.33
N LYS A 339 10.22 -18.55 -0.07
CA LYS A 339 10.37 -19.73 0.79
C LYS A 339 11.40 -20.67 0.19
N ARG A 340 12.27 -21.19 1.05
CA ARG A 340 13.19 -22.28 0.76
C ARG A 340 12.51 -23.63 1.04
N ASP A 341 12.72 -24.60 0.18
CA ASP A 341 12.23 -25.97 0.31
C ASP A 341 13.36 -26.94 -0.02
N ASP A 342 13.91 -27.57 1.01
CA ASP A 342 15.03 -28.50 0.92
C ASP A 342 14.56 -29.96 0.77
N LEU A 343 13.28 -30.22 1.04
CA LEU A 343 12.76 -31.58 1.11
C LEU A 343 12.22 -32.09 -0.22
N SER A 344 11.56 -31.23 -0.99
CA SER A 344 10.87 -31.65 -2.23
C SER A 344 11.78 -32.18 -3.33
N LEU A 345 13.07 -31.82 -3.33
CA LEU A 345 14.05 -32.19 -4.34
C LEU A 345 15.33 -32.77 -3.72
N ALA A 346 15.30 -33.21 -2.45
CA ALA A 346 16.44 -33.78 -1.75
C ALA A 346 17.05 -35.00 -2.46
N GLU A 347 16.25 -35.82 -3.16
CA GLU A 347 16.71 -36.96 -3.97
C GLU A 347 17.63 -36.55 -5.15
N LYS A 348 17.64 -35.24 -5.50
CA LYS A 348 18.40 -34.70 -6.63
C LYS A 348 19.50 -33.74 -6.20
N ASP A 349 19.75 -33.62 -4.90
CA ASP A 349 20.68 -32.64 -4.30
C ASP A 349 20.37 -31.19 -4.75
N LEU A 350 19.07 -30.85 -4.83
CA LEU A 350 18.59 -29.55 -5.26
C LEU A 350 17.75 -28.88 -4.17
N VAL A 351 18.06 -27.63 -3.90
CA VAL A 351 17.27 -26.74 -3.05
C VAL A 351 16.34 -25.90 -3.93
N LYS A 352 15.08 -25.78 -3.51
CA LYS A 352 14.04 -25.07 -4.25
C LYS A 352 13.69 -23.76 -3.57
N PHE A 353 13.79 -22.65 -4.28
CA PHE A 353 13.30 -21.34 -3.84
C PHE A 353 11.97 -21.04 -4.51
N VAL A 354 10.95 -20.75 -3.70
CA VAL A 354 9.58 -20.48 -4.16
C VAL A 354 9.20 -19.05 -3.84
N GLY A 355 9.09 -18.21 -4.86
CA GLY A 355 8.50 -16.88 -4.75
C GLY A 355 7.00 -16.92 -4.95
N ARG A 356 6.25 -16.20 -4.13
CA ARG A 356 4.78 -16.09 -4.22
C ARG A 356 4.30 -14.68 -3.91
N GLN A 357 3.34 -14.22 -4.74
CA GLN A 357 2.65 -12.94 -4.54
C GLN A 357 1.16 -13.11 -4.83
N TYR A 358 0.34 -12.38 -4.08
CA TYR A 358 -1.09 -12.26 -4.35
C TYR A 358 -1.39 -10.89 -4.93
N VAL A 359 -2.06 -10.84 -6.08
CA VAL A 359 -2.45 -9.60 -6.72
C VAL A 359 -3.84 -9.73 -7.34
N GLY A 360 -4.73 -8.78 -7.04
CA GLY A 360 -6.03 -8.62 -7.69
C GLY A 360 -5.96 -7.39 -8.59
N MET A 361 -6.27 -7.55 -9.88
CA MET A 361 -6.23 -6.46 -10.85
C MET A 361 -7.57 -6.28 -11.53
N GLY A 362 -7.91 -5.03 -11.82
CA GLY A 362 -9.12 -4.68 -12.56
C GLY A 362 -9.01 -3.30 -13.18
N ILE A 363 -9.86 -3.06 -14.16
CA ILE A 363 -10.04 -1.78 -14.83
C ILE A 363 -11.27 -1.14 -14.22
N ILE A 364 -11.13 0.09 -13.72
CA ILE A 364 -12.11 0.75 -12.86
C ILE A 364 -12.75 2.00 -13.47
N ALA A 365 -12.16 2.56 -14.54
CA ALA A 365 -12.70 3.73 -15.22
C ALA A 365 -13.15 3.39 -16.63
N ASP A 366 -14.32 3.91 -17.02
CA ASP A 366 -14.88 3.71 -18.35
C ASP A 366 -14.08 4.45 -19.40
N LYS A 367 -13.87 3.81 -20.57
CA LYS A 367 -13.09 4.37 -21.69
C LYS A 367 -11.72 4.96 -21.31
N ALA A 368 -11.11 4.48 -20.22
CA ALA A 368 -9.75 4.87 -19.87
C ALA A 368 -8.69 4.22 -20.79
N PHE A 369 -9.08 3.20 -21.53
CA PHE A 369 -8.23 2.50 -22.50
C PHE A 369 -8.90 2.38 -23.85
N CYS A 370 -8.05 2.38 -24.90
CA CYS A 370 -8.42 2.04 -26.26
C CYS A 370 -7.58 0.87 -26.77
N LEU A 371 -8.22 -0.14 -27.37
CA LEU A 371 -7.60 -1.29 -28.00
C LEU A 371 -7.45 -1.02 -29.49
N VAL A 372 -6.24 -1.14 -30.01
CA VAL A 372 -5.95 -0.99 -31.44
C VAL A 372 -5.64 -2.37 -32.01
N GLY A 373 -6.51 -2.85 -32.88
CA GLY A 373 -6.36 -4.11 -33.60
C GLY A 373 -6.05 -3.90 -35.09
N GLY A 374 -5.52 -4.92 -35.73
CA GLY A 374 -5.28 -4.87 -37.18
C GLY A 374 -6.57 -4.64 -37.98
N ALA A 375 -6.49 -3.89 -39.06
CA ALA A 375 -7.53 -3.79 -40.06
C ALA A 375 -7.24 -4.84 -41.14
N VAL A 376 -8.13 -5.80 -41.28
CA VAL A 376 -8.08 -6.85 -42.33
C VAL A 376 -8.83 -6.39 -43.55
#